data_50200b217b5dcf1a51aae5de22875340
#
_entry.id   50200b217b5dcf1a51aae5de22875340
#
_cell.length_a   1.000
_cell.length_b   1.000
_cell.length_c   1.000
_cell.angle_alpha   90.00
_cell.angle_beta   90.00
_cell.angle_gamma   90.00
#
_symmetry.space_group_name_H-M   'P 1'
#
loop_
_entity.id
_entity.type
_entity.pdbx_description
1 polymer ?
#
loop_
_entity_poly.entity_id
_entity_poly.type
_entity_poly.pdbx_seq_one_letter_code
_entity_poly.pdbx_strand_id
1 'polypeptide(L)'
;MEISTSILNIKEENITETFYNIEAAKTDYFNIDVMDGKFVSNNTVDKMQQYIDILSGITNTPIEVHLMVKDVKKYIDIFIPNNPTKIIFHAKALKKFRRSF
;
A
#
# COMPACT_ATOMS: atom_id res chain seq x y z
N MET A 1 -17.47 11.32 -4.90
CA MET A 1 -16.26 10.70 -5.48
C MET A 1 -15.20 10.52 -4.41
N GLU A 2 -14.66 9.32 -4.29
CA GLU A 2 -13.57 9.05 -3.37
C GLU A 2 -12.21 9.37 -4.02
N ILE A 3 -11.31 9.96 -3.25
CA ILE A 3 -9.97 10.30 -3.70
C ILE A 3 -8.97 9.41 -2.96
N SER A 4 -8.16 8.67 -3.71
CA SER A 4 -7.09 7.85 -3.17
C SER A 4 -5.75 8.40 -3.68
N THR A 5 -4.87 8.77 -2.76
CA THR A 5 -3.60 9.40 -3.09
C THR A 5 -2.45 8.42 -2.91
N SER A 6 -1.70 8.16 -3.99
CA SER A 6 -0.53 7.29 -3.94
C SER A 6 0.63 7.98 -3.21
N ILE A 7 1.31 7.22 -2.34
CA ILE A 7 2.47 7.70 -1.61
C ILE A 7 3.78 7.13 -2.15
N LEU A 8 3.72 6.43 -3.28
CA LEU A 8 4.85 5.70 -3.84
C LEU A 8 6.10 6.56 -4.09
N ASN A 9 5.90 7.77 -4.61
CA ASN A 9 6.99 8.63 -5.05
C ASN A 9 7.39 9.70 -4.03
N ILE A 10 6.88 9.63 -2.81
CA ILE A 10 7.23 10.60 -1.77
C ILE A 10 8.64 10.29 -1.26
N LYS A 11 9.48 11.33 -1.17
CA LYS A 11 10.85 11.21 -0.68
C LYS A 11 10.89 11.18 0.84
N GLU A 12 11.76 10.35 1.40
CA GLU A 12 11.88 10.18 2.85
C GLU A 12 12.16 11.47 3.62
N GLU A 13 12.95 12.36 3.04
CA GLU A 13 13.36 13.62 3.70
C GLU A 13 12.18 14.57 3.98
N ASN A 14 11.07 14.43 3.24
CA ASN A 14 9.90 15.31 3.37
C ASN A 14 8.64 14.56 3.73
N ILE A 15 8.76 13.31 4.18
CA ILE A 15 7.62 12.40 4.26
C ILE A 15 6.53 12.88 5.21
N THR A 16 6.89 13.28 6.41
CA THR A 16 5.91 13.68 7.43
C THR A 16 5.14 14.92 6.99
N GLU A 17 5.85 15.93 6.51
CA GLU A 17 5.24 17.16 6.00
C GLU A 17 4.31 16.88 4.82
N THR A 18 4.76 16.03 3.89
CA THR A 18 3.96 15.66 2.72
C THR A 18 2.69 14.92 3.13
N PHE A 19 2.77 14.01 4.10
CA PHE A 19 1.59 13.30 4.60
C PHE A 19 0.58 14.25 5.23
N TYR A 20 1.05 15.22 6.05
CA TYR A 20 0.15 16.23 6.60
C TYR A 20 -0.50 17.08 5.52
N ASN A 21 0.24 17.44 4.48
CA ASN A 21 -0.31 18.22 3.37
C ASN A 21 -1.39 17.46 2.60
N ILE A 22 -1.16 16.16 2.35
CA ILE A 22 -2.15 15.30 1.68
C ILE A 22 -3.40 15.16 2.54
N GLU A 23 -3.25 14.97 3.84
CA GLU A 23 -4.38 14.88 4.76
C GLU A 23 -5.17 16.19 4.80
N ALA A 24 -4.47 17.34 4.84
CA ALA A 24 -5.11 18.65 4.82
C ALA A 24 -5.88 18.90 3.53
N ALA A 25 -5.46 18.28 2.42
CA ALA A 25 -6.17 18.32 1.14
C ALA A 25 -7.39 17.39 1.11
N LYS A 26 -7.68 16.69 2.21
CA LYS A 26 -8.87 15.83 2.39
C LYS A 26 -8.92 14.65 1.44
N THR A 27 -7.79 13.94 1.27
CA THR A 27 -7.80 12.64 0.59
C THR A 27 -8.66 11.66 1.39
N ASP A 28 -9.38 10.78 0.71
CA ASP A 28 -10.21 9.76 1.37
C ASP A 28 -9.38 8.56 1.79
N TYR A 29 -8.36 8.23 1.03
CA TYR A 29 -7.46 7.10 1.29
C TYR A 29 -6.02 7.45 0.95
N PHE A 30 -5.08 6.82 1.66
CA PHE A 30 -3.71 6.72 1.19
C PHE A 30 -3.55 5.39 0.45
N ASN A 31 -3.06 5.44 -0.79
CA ASN A 31 -2.85 4.24 -1.59
C ASN A 31 -1.42 3.73 -1.42
N ILE A 32 -1.31 2.47 -0.98
CA ILE A 32 -0.05 1.82 -0.68
C ILE A 32 0.27 0.84 -1.81
N ASP A 33 1.21 1.20 -2.69
CA ASP A 33 1.61 0.36 -3.82
C ASP A 33 2.73 -0.59 -3.40
N VAL A 34 2.40 -1.87 -3.28
CA VAL A 34 3.35 -2.93 -2.86
C VAL A 34 3.79 -3.71 -4.08
N MET A 35 5.09 -3.64 -4.37
CA MET A 35 5.74 -4.32 -5.49
C MET A 35 6.82 -5.24 -4.96
N ASP A 36 6.83 -6.50 -5.42
CA ASP A 36 7.73 -7.53 -4.88
C ASP A 36 9.01 -7.74 -5.67
N GLY A 37 9.17 -7.04 -6.78
CA GLY A 37 10.31 -7.21 -7.68
C GLY A 37 10.22 -8.44 -8.56
N LYS A 38 9.13 -9.19 -8.49
CA LYS A 38 8.90 -10.41 -9.26
C LYS A 38 7.74 -10.26 -10.25
N PHE A 39 6.60 -9.78 -9.75
CA PHE A 39 5.44 -9.47 -10.61
C PHE A 39 5.73 -8.25 -11.48
N VAL A 40 6.40 -7.25 -10.90
CA VAL A 40 6.92 -6.06 -11.57
C VAL A 40 8.38 -5.88 -11.16
N SER A 41 9.14 -5.06 -11.90
CA SER A 41 10.59 -4.94 -11.69
C SER A 41 11.00 -4.21 -10.42
N ASN A 42 10.16 -3.33 -9.88
CA ASN A 42 10.47 -2.58 -8.66
C ASN A 42 10.09 -3.37 -7.41
N ASN A 43 10.83 -3.12 -6.32
CA ASN A 43 10.50 -3.67 -5.01
C ASN A 43 10.26 -2.53 -4.03
N THR A 44 9.06 -2.45 -3.46
CA THR A 44 8.68 -1.38 -2.55
C THR A 44 8.16 -1.92 -1.19
N VAL A 45 8.32 -3.20 -0.92
CA VAL A 45 7.73 -3.82 0.29
C VAL A 45 8.20 -3.13 1.57
N ASP A 46 9.51 -3.03 1.77
CA ASP A 46 10.07 -2.43 3.00
C ASP A 46 9.75 -0.95 3.10
N LYS A 47 9.87 -0.22 2.00
CA LYS A 47 9.55 1.20 1.95
C LYS A 47 8.10 1.46 2.33
N MET A 48 7.17 0.67 1.78
CA MET A 48 5.75 0.87 2.06
C MET A 48 5.40 0.50 3.50
N GLN A 49 6.04 -0.50 4.08
CA GLN A 49 5.86 -0.81 5.49
C GLN A 49 6.31 0.33 6.39
N GLN A 50 7.47 0.93 6.10
CA GLN A 50 7.94 2.10 6.83
C GLN A 50 6.97 3.27 6.71
N TYR A 51 6.45 3.51 5.51
CA TYR A 51 5.51 4.61 5.27
C TYR A 51 4.18 4.39 6.00
N ILE A 52 3.67 3.16 6.02
CA ILE A 52 2.47 2.83 6.80
C ILE A 52 2.68 3.11 8.29
N ASP A 53 3.84 2.74 8.83
CA ASP A 53 4.15 2.97 10.25
C ASP A 53 4.16 4.47 10.57
N ILE A 54 4.72 5.28 9.68
CA ILE A 54 4.71 6.75 9.85
C ILE A 54 3.27 7.28 9.76
N LEU A 55 2.51 6.85 8.76
CA LEU A 55 1.12 7.28 8.58
C LEU A 55 0.27 6.96 9.81
N SER A 56 0.40 5.76 10.36
CA SER A 56 -0.41 5.33 11.50
C SER A 56 -0.14 6.16 12.76
N GLY A 57 1.04 6.79 12.84
CA GLY A 57 1.38 7.67 13.95
C GLY A 57 0.86 9.09 13.83
N ILE A 58 0.44 9.52 12.64
CA ILE A 58 0.08 10.93 12.40
C ILE A 58 -1.32 11.15 11.81
N THR A 59 -2.00 10.11 11.36
CA THR A 59 -3.32 10.25 10.73
C THR A 59 -4.22 9.05 11.01
N ASN A 60 -5.53 9.27 10.97
CA ASN A 60 -6.55 8.22 11.02
C ASN A 60 -7.16 7.97 9.64
N THR A 61 -6.66 8.63 8.60
CA THR A 61 -7.15 8.42 7.24
C THR A 61 -6.90 6.97 6.83
N PRO A 62 -7.92 6.27 6.30
CA PRO A 62 -7.75 4.84 5.96
C PRO A 62 -6.77 4.63 4.82
N ILE A 63 -6.17 3.45 4.80
CA ILE A 63 -5.27 3.04 3.72
C ILE A 63 -5.94 1.97 2.86
N GLU A 64 -5.60 1.96 1.58
CA GLU A 64 -5.87 0.83 0.70
C GLU A 64 -4.54 0.31 0.16
N VAL A 65 -4.40 -1.02 0.16
CA VAL A 65 -3.16 -1.68 -0.27
C VAL A 65 -3.36 -2.27 -1.66
N HIS A 66 -2.49 -1.89 -2.58
CA HIS A 66 -2.49 -2.38 -3.95
C HIS A 66 -1.30 -3.33 -4.13
N LEU A 67 -1.59 -4.61 -4.26
CA LEU A 67 -0.57 -5.65 -4.35
C LEU A 67 -0.22 -5.97 -5.80
N MET A 68 1.00 -5.60 -6.20
CA MET A 68 1.58 -5.97 -7.49
C MET A 68 2.65 -7.03 -7.22
N VAL A 69 2.19 -8.23 -6.85
CA VAL A 69 3.04 -9.30 -6.32
C VAL A 69 2.62 -10.66 -6.89
N LYS A 70 3.55 -11.61 -6.92
CA LYS A 70 3.26 -12.98 -7.37
C LYS A 70 2.58 -13.80 -6.29
N ASP A 71 3.04 -13.72 -5.05
CA ASP A 71 2.49 -14.49 -3.93
C ASP A 71 1.50 -13.63 -3.14
N VAL A 72 0.27 -13.55 -3.64
CA VAL A 72 -0.77 -12.70 -3.08
C VAL A 72 -1.04 -13.05 -1.61
N LYS A 73 -1.16 -14.31 -1.28
CA LYS A 73 -1.46 -14.75 0.09
C LYS A 73 -0.41 -14.27 1.08
N LYS A 74 0.88 -14.42 0.72
CA LYS A 74 1.99 -13.99 1.56
C LYS A 74 1.87 -12.51 1.92
N TYR A 75 1.59 -11.67 0.93
CA TYR A 75 1.53 -10.22 1.14
C TYR A 75 0.24 -9.77 1.80
N ILE A 76 -0.88 -10.47 1.57
CA ILE A 76 -2.09 -10.24 2.36
C ILE A 76 -1.79 -10.46 3.84
N ASP A 77 -1.16 -11.57 4.19
CA ASP A 77 -0.82 -11.89 5.58
C ASP A 77 0.12 -10.84 6.20
N ILE A 78 1.04 -10.29 5.40
CA ILE A 78 1.96 -9.25 5.87
C ILE A 78 1.22 -7.93 6.18
N PHE A 79 0.26 -7.53 5.35
CA PHE A 79 -0.36 -6.21 5.45
C PHE A 79 -1.69 -6.17 6.20
N ILE A 80 -2.36 -7.31 6.43
CA ILE A 80 -3.59 -7.37 7.22
C ILE A 80 -3.45 -6.70 8.60
N PRO A 81 -2.34 -6.89 9.36
CA PRO A 81 -2.21 -6.23 10.66
C PRO A 81 -2.26 -4.70 10.62
N ASN A 82 -2.05 -4.09 9.46
CA ASN A 82 -2.13 -2.65 9.28
C ASN A 82 -3.57 -2.15 9.09
N ASN A 83 -4.56 -3.05 9.12
CA ASN A 83 -5.98 -2.75 8.98
C ASN A 83 -6.33 -1.94 7.70
N PRO A 84 -5.89 -2.38 6.51
CA PRO A 84 -6.29 -1.69 5.28
C PRO A 84 -7.79 -1.81 5.07
N THR A 85 -8.41 -0.74 4.56
CA THR A 85 -9.84 -0.76 4.21
C THR A 85 -10.09 -1.65 3.00
N LYS A 86 -9.15 -1.66 2.06
CA LYS A 86 -9.23 -2.46 0.84
C LYS A 86 -7.87 -3.06 0.53
N ILE A 87 -7.87 -4.27 -0.04
CA ILE A 87 -6.69 -4.88 -0.63
C ILE A 87 -7.04 -5.21 -2.07
N ILE A 88 -6.28 -4.65 -3.01
CA ILE A 88 -6.48 -4.81 -4.44
C ILE A 88 -5.33 -5.64 -5.01
N PHE A 89 -5.61 -6.63 -5.83
CA PHE A 89 -4.59 -7.43 -6.49
C PHE A 89 -5.03 -7.83 -7.90
N HIS A 90 -4.07 -8.30 -8.71
CA HIS A 90 -4.33 -8.59 -10.12
C HIS A 90 -4.89 -10.01 -10.31
N ALA A 91 -5.85 -10.15 -11.21
CA ALA A 91 -6.52 -11.43 -11.51
C ALA A 91 -5.53 -12.53 -11.93
N LYS A 92 -4.45 -12.16 -12.61
CA LYS A 92 -3.40 -13.11 -13.03
C LYS A 92 -2.68 -13.73 -11.82
N ALA A 93 -2.39 -12.93 -10.80
CA ALA A 93 -1.79 -13.42 -9.57
C ALA A 93 -2.81 -14.25 -8.77
N LEU A 94 -4.10 -13.88 -8.80
CA LEU A 94 -5.16 -14.62 -8.16
C LEU A 94 -5.31 -16.03 -8.72
N LYS A 95 -5.19 -16.21 -10.03
CA LYS A 95 -5.25 -17.54 -10.65
C LYS A 95 -4.16 -18.46 -10.08
N LYS A 96 -2.94 -17.96 -9.92
CA LYS A 96 -1.86 -18.71 -9.32
C LYS A 96 -2.14 -19.06 -7.87
N PHE A 97 -2.69 -18.11 -7.12
CA PHE A 97 -3.08 -18.28 -5.73
C PHE A 97 -4.14 -19.38 -5.58
N ARG A 98 -5.18 -19.39 -6.43
CA ARG A 98 -6.22 -20.40 -6.41
C ARG A 98 -5.70 -21.81 -6.68
N ARG A 99 -4.69 -21.94 -7.54
CA ARG A 99 -4.10 -23.24 -7.87
C ARG A 99 -3.31 -23.84 -6.71
N SER A 100 -2.90 -23.05 -5.74
CA SER A 100 -2.17 -23.54 -4.58
C SER A 100 -3.09 -24.13 -3.50
N PHE A 101 -4.39 -24.06 -3.69
CA PHE A 101 -5.37 -24.76 -2.92
C PHE A 101 -5.67 -26.13 -3.57
#